data_cb8ffb65e0cd97d4c875a7d147573d44
#
_entry.id   cb8ffb65e0cd97d4c875a7d147573d44
#
_cell.length_a   1.000
_cell.length_b   1.000
_cell.length_c   1.000
_cell.angle_alpha   90.00
_cell.angle_beta   90.00
_cell.angle_gamma   90.00
#
_symmetry.space_group_name_H-M   'P 1'
#
loop_
_entity.id
_entity.type
_entity.pdbx_description
1 polymer ?
#
loop_
_entity_poly.entity_id
_entity_poly.type
_entity_poly.pdbx_seq_one_letter_code
_entity_poly.pdbx_strand_id
1 'polypeptide(L)'
;MGNKINIWYFSSFVISIIVAVPIITVFSSFFEITGNYVSVLKNTFLLDYIYNSLILLTGVLTLTFIIGVGCAYLVSFYKFPFSDFFKWGLILSFAVPPYIYAYSLTAFFENYGTAFTILTNLFGEGEYNKDIPKFDGLVGAILSLSFSLFAYVYILSRASF
;
A
#
# COMPACT_ATOMS: atom_id res chain seq x y z
N MET A 1 43.12 -27.55 17.06
CA MET A 1 41.77 -27.00 17.20
C MET A 1 41.17 -26.89 15.79
N GLY A 2 40.36 -27.88 15.37
CA GLY A 2 39.75 -27.89 14.05
C GLY A 2 38.60 -26.87 14.02
N ASN A 3 38.74 -25.92 13.11
CA ASN A 3 37.72 -24.92 12.81
C ASN A 3 36.52 -25.65 12.16
N LYS A 4 35.56 -26.12 12.95
CA LYS A 4 34.29 -26.62 12.44
C LYS A 4 33.58 -25.40 11.87
N ILE A 5 33.62 -25.24 10.53
CA ILE A 5 32.81 -24.26 9.82
C ILE A 5 31.37 -24.57 10.23
N ASN A 6 30.79 -23.67 11.01
CA ASN A 6 29.45 -23.88 11.56
C ASN A 6 28.49 -23.83 10.35
N ILE A 7 27.68 -24.86 10.17
CA ILE A 7 26.74 -25.00 9.04
C ILE A 7 25.88 -23.74 8.85
N TRP A 8 25.66 -23.02 9.94
CA TRP A 8 24.95 -21.73 9.93
C TRP A 8 25.70 -20.62 9.19
N TYR A 9 27.02 -20.54 9.30
CA TYR A 9 27.81 -19.56 8.54
C TYR A 9 27.79 -19.89 7.05
N PHE A 10 27.86 -21.16 6.71
CA PHE A 10 27.81 -21.62 5.33
C PHE A 10 26.44 -21.32 4.70
N SER A 11 25.33 -21.66 5.40
CA SER A 11 23.97 -21.38 4.90
C SER A 11 23.69 -19.88 4.78
N SER A 12 24.12 -19.07 5.75
CA SER A 12 24.00 -17.61 5.68
C SER A 12 24.76 -17.01 4.50
N PHE A 13 25.97 -17.53 4.24
CA PHE A 13 26.79 -17.08 3.10
C PHE A 13 26.11 -17.41 1.76
N VAL A 14 25.59 -18.62 1.60
CA VAL A 14 24.87 -19.03 0.38
C VAL A 14 23.62 -18.16 0.16
N ILE A 15 22.81 -17.93 1.20
CA ILE A 15 21.64 -17.07 1.11
C ILE A 15 22.03 -15.64 0.73
N SER A 16 23.12 -15.12 1.33
CA SER A 16 23.60 -13.76 1.02
C SER A 16 24.02 -13.63 -0.44
N ILE A 17 24.68 -14.65 -1.01
CA ILE A 17 25.04 -14.66 -2.42
C ILE A 17 23.78 -14.65 -3.30
N ILE A 18 22.80 -15.52 -3.00
CA ILE A 18 21.56 -15.59 -3.78
C ILE A 18 20.83 -14.24 -3.79
N VAL A 19 20.77 -13.54 -2.66
CA VAL A 19 20.17 -12.22 -2.55
C VAL A 19 21.01 -11.13 -3.22
N ALA A 20 22.34 -11.26 -3.20
CA ALA A 20 23.24 -10.29 -3.80
C ALA A 20 23.23 -10.31 -5.34
N VAL A 21 22.98 -11.47 -5.97
CA VAL A 21 23.02 -11.61 -7.44
C VAL A 21 22.09 -10.61 -8.14
N PRO A 22 20.78 -10.50 -7.86
CA PRO A 22 19.90 -9.53 -8.53
C PRO A 22 20.34 -8.08 -8.28
N ILE A 23 20.85 -7.78 -7.10
CA ILE A 23 21.33 -6.44 -6.75
C ILE A 23 22.55 -6.09 -7.59
N ILE A 24 23.53 -7.01 -7.66
CA ILE A 24 24.76 -6.83 -8.46
C ILE A 24 24.39 -6.69 -9.95
N THR A 25 23.44 -7.48 -10.45
CA THR A 25 23.00 -7.40 -11.84
C THR A 25 22.42 -6.04 -12.18
N VAL A 26 21.58 -5.47 -11.31
CA VAL A 26 21.02 -4.12 -11.47
C VAL A 26 22.15 -3.07 -11.45
N PHE A 27 23.09 -3.19 -10.51
CA PHE A 27 24.23 -2.28 -10.44
C PHE A 27 25.15 -2.39 -11.66
N SER A 28 25.45 -3.60 -12.15
CA SER A 28 26.27 -3.78 -13.33
C SER A 28 25.65 -3.16 -14.59
N SER A 29 24.34 -3.20 -14.71
CA SER A 29 23.61 -2.56 -15.82
C SER A 29 23.81 -1.04 -15.89
N PHE A 30 24.15 -0.38 -14.77
CA PHE A 30 24.52 1.03 -14.77
C PHE A 30 25.84 1.33 -15.49
N PHE A 31 26.76 0.37 -15.52
CA PHE A 31 28.06 0.53 -16.17
C PHE A 31 28.05 0.14 -17.66
N GLU A 32 27.01 -0.55 -18.11
CA GLU A 32 26.80 -0.93 -19.51
C GLU A 32 26.05 0.12 -20.31
N ILE A 33 26.10 1.40 -19.91
CA ILE A 33 25.37 2.50 -20.58
C ILE A 33 26.02 2.77 -21.94
N THR A 34 25.68 1.97 -22.92
CA THR A 34 25.88 2.26 -24.34
C THR A 34 24.74 3.16 -24.82
N GLY A 35 25.06 4.20 -25.60
CA GLY A 35 24.28 5.41 -25.92
C GLY A 35 22.80 5.30 -26.35
N ASN A 36 22.22 4.10 -26.42
CA ASN A 36 20.81 3.92 -26.80
C ASN A 36 19.82 4.13 -25.62
N TYR A 37 20.25 4.04 -24.38
CA TYR A 37 19.35 4.17 -23.22
C TYR A 37 18.80 5.59 -23.06
N VAL A 38 19.58 6.61 -23.42
CA VAL A 38 19.14 8.01 -23.36
C VAL A 38 18.02 8.29 -24.39
N SER A 39 18.08 7.65 -25.56
CA SER A 39 17.01 7.77 -26.55
C SER A 39 15.75 7.02 -26.12
N VAL A 40 15.89 5.86 -25.48
CA VAL A 40 14.75 5.11 -24.90
C VAL A 40 14.11 5.90 -23.78
N LEU A 41 14.89 6.49 -22.88
CA LEU A 41 14.38 7.34 -21.79
C LEU A 41 13.66 8.57 -22.30
N LYS A 42 14.15 9.22 -23.39
CA LYS A 42 13.49 10.38 -24.01
C LYS A 42 12.18 10.02 -24.73
N ASN A 43 12.10 8.79 -25.26
CA ASN A 43 10.90 8.31 -25.96
C ASN A 43 9.92 7.56 -25.03
N THR A 44 10.25 7.38 -23.77
CA THR A 44 9.39 6.77 -22.78
C THR A 44 8.68 7.86 -21.98
N PHE A 45 7.46 7.59 -21.55
CA PHE A 45 6.66 8.48 -20.68
C PHE A 45 7.24 8.59 -19.26
N LEU A 46 8.59 8.78 -19.14
CA LEU A 46 9.30 8.80 -17.86
C LEU A 46 8.75 9.87 -16.91
N LEU A 47 8.46 11.06 -17.45
CA LEU A 47 7.90 12.17 -16.67
C LEU A 47 6.53 11.82 -16.12
N ASP A 48 5.69 11.14 -16.89
CA ASP A 48 4.36 10.68 -16.43
C ASP A 48 4.48 9.65 -15.34
N TYR A 49 5.43 8.72 -15.45
CA TYR A 49 5.70 7.73 -14.38
C TYR A 49 6.20 8.39 -13.09
N ILE A 50 7.12 9.36 -13.19
CA ILE A 50 7.61 10.11 -12.04
C ILE A 50 6.46 10.90 -11.39
N TYR A 51 5.67 11.60 -12.19
CA TYR A 51 4.53 12.39 -11.72
C TYR A 51 3.49 11.52 -10.99
N ASN A 52 3.08 10.41 -11.62
CA ASN A 52 2.13 9.47 -11.02
C ASN A 52 2.68 8.84 -9.73
N SER A 53 3.98 8.53 -9.69
CA SER A 53 4.63 7.99 -8.49
C SER A 53 4.67 9.01 -7.35
N LEU A 54 4.91 10.28 -7.65
CA LEU A 54 4.90 11.36 -6.66
C LEU A 54 3.49 11.62 -6.12
N ILE A 55 2.46 11.59 -6.97
CA ILE A 55 1.07 11.72 -6.53
C ILE A 55 0.67 10.53 -5.66
N LEU A 56 1.02 9.31 -6.08
CA LEU A 56 0.77 8.12 -5.29
C LEU A 56 1.42 8.22 -3.91
N LEU A 57 2.70 8.55 -3.86
CA LEU A 57 3.47 8.67 -2.63
C LEU A 57 2.86 9.73 -1.68
N THR A 58 2.64 10.94 -2.19
CA THR A 58 2.09 12.03 -1.38
C THR A 58 0.67 11.76 -0.92
N GLY A 59 -0.17 11.19 -1.78
CA GLY A 59 -1.54 10.80 -1.45
C GLY A 59 -1.59 9.74 -0.36
N VAL A 60 -0.81 8.67 -0.50
CA VAL A 60 -0.73 7.59 0.50
C VAL A 60 -0.18 8.11 1.83
N LEU A 61 0.92 8.88 1.82
CA LEU A 61 1.50 9.42 3.04
C LEU A 61 0.51 10.32 3.79
N THR A 62 -0.15 11.23 3.08
CA THR A 62 -1.10 12.17 3.68
C THR A 62 -2.29 11.45 4.30
N LEU A 63 -2.95 10.56 3.56
CA LEU A 63 -4.10 9.82 4.06
C LEU A 63 -3.72 8.87 5.20
N THR A 64 -2.64 8.13 5.08
CA THR A 64 -2.13 7.23 6.11
C THR A 64 -1.82 8.00 7.40
N PHE A 65 -1.20 9.17 7.29
CA PHE A 65 -0.89 10.02 8.43
C PHE A 65 -2.17 10.55 9.09
N ILE A 66 -3.10 11.12 8.33
CA ILE A 66 -4.35 11.65 8.87
C ILE A 66 -5.16 10.57 9.58
N ILE A 67 -5.35 9.42 8.95
CA ILE A 67 -6.12 8.31 9.52
C ILE A 67 -5.39 7.72 10.73
N GLY A 68 -4.09 7.43 10.60
CA GLY A 68 -3.31 6.77 11.64
C GLY A 68 -3.17 7.62 12.90
N VAL A 69 -2.75 8.88 12.76
CA VAL A 69 -2.60 9.82 13.89
C VAL A 69 -3.97 10.16 14.47
N GLY A 70 -4.98 10.42 13.62
CA GLY A 70 -6.33 10.73 14.07
C GLY A 70 -6.95 9.62 14.90
N CYS A 71 -6.86 8.36 14.43
CA CYS A 71 -7.32 7.20 15.19
C CYS A 71 -6.53 7.00 16.49
N ALA A 72 -5.20 7.18 16.46
CA ALA A 72 -4.36 7.07 17.64
C ALA A 72 -4.73 8.12 18.70
N TYR A 73 -4.94 9.37 18.28
CA TYR A 73 -5.36 10.47 19.14
C TYR A 73 -6.72 10.18 19.80
N LEU A 74 -7.73 9.79 19.01
CA LEU A 74 -9.07 9.50 19.53
C LEU A 74 -9.04 8.36 20.55
N VAL A 75 -8.33 7.28 20.27
CA VAL A 75 -8.29 6.10 21.16
C VAL A 75 -7.44 6.33 22.40
N SER A 76 -6.45 7.24 22.35
CA SER A 76 -5.57 7.54 23.49
C SER A 76 -6.18 8.55 24.45
N PHE A 77 -6.86 9.58 23.94
CA PHE A 77 -7.35 10.70 24.76
C PHE A 77 -8.83 10.67 25.07
N TYR A 78 -9.64 9.93 24.31
CA TYR A 78 -11.09 9.90 24.52
C TYR A 78 -11.58 8.52 24.95
N LYS A 79 -12.47 8.49 25.95
CA LYS A 79 -13.20 7.29 26.36
C LYS A 79 -14.56 7.28 25.66
N PHE A 80 -14.78 6.37 24.76
CA PHE A 80 -16.04 6.16 24.05
C PHE A 80 -16.43 4.68 24.09
N PRO A 81 -17.70 4.33 23.84
CA PRO A 81 -18.12 2.94 23.79
C PRO A 81 -17.26 2.14 22.82
N PHE A 82 -16.84 0.95 23.24
CA PHE A 82 -15.94 0.07 22.47
C PHE A 82 -14.51 0.60 22.24
N SER A 83 -14.06 1.63 22.97
CA SER A 83 -12.68 2.15 22.80
C SER A 83 -11.62 1.05 22.97
N ASP A 84 -11.81 0.11 23.90
CA ASP A 84 -10.87 -1.00 24.12
C ASP A 84 -10.86 -2.01 22.96
N PHE A 85 -11.99 -2.21 22.30
CA PHE A 85 -12.03 -2.99 21.06
C PHE A 85 -11.27 -2.28 19.93
N PHE A 86 -11.47 -0.98 19.74
CA PHE A 86 -10.79 -0.21 18.70
C PHE A 86 -9.27 -0.13 18.89
N LYS A 87 -8.79 -0.20 20.13
CA LYS A 87 -7.34 -0.27 20.42
C LYS A 87 -6.64 -1.42 19.69
N TRP A 88 -7.31 -2.55 19.59
CA TRP A 88 -6.80 -3.75 18.93
C TRP A 88 -7.36 -3.93 17.51
N GLY A 89 -8.62 -3.58 17.32
CA GLY A 89 -9.31 -3.72 16.04
C GLY A 89 -8.65 -2.94 14.90
N LEU A 90 -8.13 -1.73 15.18
CA LEU A 90 -7.43 -0.93 14.18
C LEU A 90 -6.10 -1.56 13.74
N ILE A 91 -5.45 -2.32 14.63
CA ILE A 91 -4.22 -3.05 14.29
C ILE A 91 -4.55 -4.22 13.34
N LEU A 92 -5.75 -4.78 13.40
CA LEU A 92 -6.16 -5.88 12.55
C LEU A 92 -6.16 -5.52 11.05
N SER A 93 -6.27 -4.23 10.73
CA SER A 93 -6.08 -3.75 9.35
C SER A 93 -4.74 -4.16 8.75
N PHE A 94 -3.74 -4.35 9.57
CA PHE A 94 -2.42 -4.83 9.18
C PHE A 94 -2.41 -6.27 8.63
N ALA A 95 -3.35 -7.09 9.09
CA ALA A 95 -3.47 -8.48 8.63
C ALA A 95 -4.04 -8.61 7.21
N VAL A 96 -4.64 -7.52 6.69
CA VAL A 96 -5.24 -7.52 5.36
C VAL A 96 -4.27 -6.93 4.34
N PRO A 97 -3.77 -7.73 3.39
CA PRO A 97 -2.87 -7.24 2.34
C PRO A 97 -3.52 -6.15 1.48
N PRO A 98 -2.74 -5.17 0.97
CA PRO A 98 -3.26 -4.05 0.17
C PRO A 98 -4.08 -4.47 -1.05
N TYR A 99 -3.74 -5.58 -1.69
CA TYR A 99 -4.45 -6.06 -2.88
C TYR A 99 -5.90 -6.51 -2.55
N ILE A 100 -6.15 -6.98 -1.32
CA ILE A 100 -7.51 -7.35 -0.89
C ILE A 100 -8.36 -6.09 -0.75
N TYR A 101 -7.81 -5.00 -0.20
CA TYR A 101 -8.49 -3.70 -0.17
C TYR A 101 -8.78 -3.19 -1.58
N ALA A 102 -7.80 -3.26 -2.48
CA ALA A 102 -7.96 -2.84 -3.87
C ALA A 102 -9.09 -3.63 -4.55
N TYR A 103 -9.05 -4.95 -4.47
CA TYR A 103 -10.08 -5.81 -5.04
C TYR A 103 -11.47 -5.55 -4.45
N SER A 104 -11.56 -5.43 -3.12
CA SER A 104 -12.83 -5.20 -2.43
C SER A 104 -13.43 -3.83 -2.80
N LEU A 105 -12.62 -2.78 -2.86
CA LEU A 105 -13.07 -1.45 -3.27
C LEU A 105 -13.55 -1.46 -4.72
N THR A 106 -12.78 -2.04 -5.64
CA THR A 106 -13.16 -2.12 -7.04
C THR A 106 -14.45 -2.90 -7.22
N ALA A 107 -14.56 -4.09 -6.60
CA ALA A 107 -15.76 -4.93 -6.71
C ALA A 107 -16.99 -4.29 -6.05
N PHE A 108 -16.82 -3.53 -4.98
CA PHE A 108 -17.92 -2.82 -4.31
C PHE A 108 -18.48 -1.70 -5.17
N PHE A 109 -17.61 -0.92 -5.82
CA PHE A 109 -17.98 0.26 -6.61
C PHE A 109 -18.04 -0.01 -8.13
N GLU A 110 -17.90 -1.27 -8.55
CA GLU A 110 -18.03 -1.64 -9.95
C GLU A 110 -19.45 -1.40 -10.48
N ASN A 111 -19.58 -1.22 -11.80
CA ASN A 111 -20.87 -1.14 -12.44
C ASN A 111 -21.68 -2.43 -12.13
N TYR A 112 -22.89 -2.26 -11.63
CA TYR A 112 -23.74 -3.35 -11.13
C TYR A 112 -23.17 -4.11 -9.93
N GLY A 113 -22.16 -3.53 -9.22
CA GLY A 113 -21.58 -4.08 -8.01
C GLY A 113 -22.47 -3.92 -6.78
N THR A 114 -21.89 -4.18 -5.60
CA THR A 114 -22.63 -4.13 -4.31
C THR A 114 -23.23 -2.76 -4.03
N ALA A 115 -22.50 -1.67 -4.34
CA ALA A 115 -22.99 -0.31 -4.16
C ALA A 115 -24.23 -0.03 -5.01
N PHE A 116 -24.21 -0.46 -6.29
CA PHE A 116 -25.37 -0.36 -7.18
C PHE A 116 -26.57 -1.13 -6.62
N THR A 117 -26.37 -2.36 -6.17
CA THR A 117 -27.42 -3.21 -5.60
C THR A 117 -28.05 -2.57 -4.35
N ILE A 118 -27.25 -1.97 -3.48
CA ILE A 118 -27.74 -1.26 -2.30
C ILE A 118 -28.58 -0.06 -2.70
N LEU A 119 -28.12 0.75 -3.65
CA LEU A 119 -28.86 1.94 -4.12
C LEU A 119 -30.19 1.56 -4.76
N THR A 120 -30.20 0.53 -5.60
CA THR A 120 -31.43 0.02 -6.24
C THR A 120 -32.43 -0.50 -5.21
N ASN A 121 -31.97 -1.18 -4.16
CA ASN A 121 -32.85 -1.69 -3.11
C ASN A 121 -33.44 -0.59 -2.22
N LEU A 122 -32.70 0.52 -2.01
CA LEU A 122 -33.13 1.62 -1.15
C LEU A 122 -34.00 2.65 -1.89
N PHE A 123 -33.69 2.93 -3.15
CA PHE A 123 -34.30 4.03 -3.91
C PHE A 123 -35.11 3.56 -5.13
N GLY A 124 -35.19 2.25 -5.38
CA GLY A 124 -35.86 1.68 -6.55
C GLY A 124 -34.97 1.58 -7.78
N GLU A 125 -35.53 1.14 -8.91
CA GLU A 125 -34.79 1.02 -10.17
C GLU A 125 -34.43 2.39 -10.73
N GLY A 126 -33.13 2.61 -11.04
CA GLY A 126 -32.60 3.85 -11.61
C GLY A 126 -31.22 3.66 -12.24
N GLU A 127 -30.78 4.66 -13.03
CA GLU A 127 -29.46 4.68 -13.66
C GLU A 127 -28.33 5.11 -12.69
N TYR A 128 -28.18 4.46 -11.55
CA TYR A 128 -27.19 4.85 -10.51
C TYR A 128 -25.73 4.62 -10.90
N ASN A 129 -25.45 3.87 -11.98
CA ASN A 129 -24.07 3.62 -12.43
C ASN A 129 -23.28 4.89 -12.78
N LYS A 130 -23.96 5.99 -13.10
CA LYS A 130 -23.32 7.27 -13.38
C LYS A 130 -22.92 8.03 -12.13
N ASP A 131 -23.61 7.78 -11.03
CA ASP A 131 -23.44 8.48 -9.75
C ASP A 131 -22.47 7.73 -8.81
N ILE A 132 -22.15 6.48 -9.10
CA ILE A 132 -21.24 5.69 -8.30
C ILE A 132 -19.79 6.09 -8.63
N PRO A 133 -19.02 6.56 -7.63
CA PRO A 133 -17.63 6.91 -7.84
C PRO A 133 -16.81 5.66 -8.19
N LYS A 134 -16.00 5.75 -9.24
CA LYS A 134 -15.09 4.67 -9.63
C LYS A 134 -13.79 4.80 -8.85
N PHE A 135 -13.48 3.77 -8.07
CA PHE A 135 -12.21 3.68 -7.33
C PHE A 135 -11.22 2.78 -8.09
N ASP A 136 -10.87 3.21 -9.29
CA ASP A 136 -9.89 2.56 -10.16
C ASP A 136 -8.62 3.42 -10.30
N GLY A 137 -7.60 2.88 -10.95
CA GLY A 137 -6.35 3.58 -11.24
C GLY A 137 -5.64 4.13 -10.00
N LEU A 138 -5.18 5.37 -10.09
CA LEU A 138 -4.35 6.01 -9.06
C LEU A 138 -5.12 6.25 -7.76
N VAL A 139 -6.39 6.64 -7.85
CA VAL A 139 -7.24 6.91 -6.66
C VAL A 139 -7.49 5.61 -5.89
N GLY A 140 -7.86 4.54 -6.58
CA GLY A 140 -8.04 3.23 -5.97
C GLY A 140 -6.77 2.71 -5.30
N ALA A 141 -5.61 2.92 -5.94
CA ALA A 141 -4.31 2.56 -5.38
C ALA A 141 -3.98 3.35 -4.11
N ILE A 142 -4.20 4.68 -4.11
CA ILE A 142 -3.98 5.54 -2.94
C ILE A 142 -4.85 5.08 -1.77
N LEU A 143 -6.13 4.84 -1.99
CA LEU A 143 -7.05 4.41 -0.93
C LEU A 143 -6.67 3.04 -0.39
N SER A 144 -6.45 2.06 -1.25
CA SER A 144 -6.12 0.68 -0.85
C SER A 144 -4.84 0.60 -0.03
N LEU A 145 -3.79 1.30 -0.48
CA LEU A 145 -2.52 1.38 0.24
C LEU A 145 -2.69 2.13 1.57
N SER A 146 -3.44 3.22 1.59
CA SER A 146 -3.65 3.99 2.81
C SER A 146 -4.41 3.20 3.86
N PHE A 147 -5.47 2.48 3.49
CA PHE A 147 -6.23 1.62 4.40
C PHE A 147 -5.44 0.41 4.91
N SER A 148 -4.44 -0.05 4.17
CA SER A 148 -3.54 -1.09 4.66
C SER A 148 -2.43 -0.54 5.56
N LEU A 149 -1.86 0.62 5.20
CA LEU A 149 -0.66 1.14 5.85
C LEU A 149 -0.92 2.04 7.07
N PHE A 150 -2.14 2.56 7.25
CA PHE A 150 -2.41 3.47 8.39
C PHE A 150 -2.15 2.82 9.76
N ALA A 151 -2.28 1.50 9.87
CA ALA A 151 -2.03 0.77 11.11
C ALA A 151 -0.58 0.91 11.61
N TYR A 152 0.41 1.09 10.70
CA TYR A 152 1.80 1.39 11.08
C TYR A 152 1.88 2.72 11.80
N VAL A 153 1.29 3.77 11.20
CA VAL A 153 1.27 5.12 11.77
C VAL A 153 0.48 5.13 13.08
N TYR A 154 -0.64 4.41 13.12
CA TYR A 154 -1.46 4.25 14.32
C TYR A 154 -0.66 3.68 15.50
N ILE A 155 0.05 2.56 15.29
CA ILE A 155 0.83 1.90 16.35
C ILE A 155 1.92 2.84 16.88
N LEU A 156 2.69 3.48 15.98
CA LEU A 156 3.77 4.38 16.34
C LEU A 156 3.26 5.63 17.08
N SER A 157 2.19 6.23 16.56
CA SER A 157 1.59 7.43 17.18
C SER A 157 0.99 7.11 18.54
N ARG A 158 0.31 5.98 18.66
CA ARG A 158 -0.26 5.54 19.95
C ARG A 158 0.81 5.24 21.00
N ALA A 159 1.96 4.72 20.59
CA ALA A 159 3.07 4.48 21.52
C ALA A 159 3.73 5.78 22.01
N SER A 160 3.53 6.88 21.26
CA SER A 160 4.07 8.21 21.59
C SER A 160 3.12 9.04 22.44
N PHE A 161 1.82 8.73 22.46
CA PHE A 161 0.78 9.40 23.26
C PHE A 161 0.64 8.77 24.64
#